data_5458eb6a7dfb3acdaf9ef8a35e8b6326
#
_entry.id   5458eb6a7dfb3acdaf9ef8a35e8b6326
#
_cell.length_a   1.000
_cell.length_b   1.000
_cell.length_c   1.000
_cell.angle_alpha   90.00
_cell.angle_beta   90.00
_cell.angle_gamma   90.00
#
_symmetry.space_group_name_H-M   'P 1'
#
loop_
_entity.id
_entity.type
_entity.pdbx_description
1 polymer ?
#
loop_
_entity_poly.entity_id
_entity_poly.type
_entity_poly.pdbx_seq_one_letter_code
_entity_poly.pdbx_strand_id
1 'polypeptide(L)'
;MILERTIGKAGTVAVGEFTPDGKLVAYKSNEAFSNDLAMMASQFAATVRMFLTTMAASFSHLTGLPLVPYQGFIFSGGDMSSVIRQDHWAIVRTAQSEFTPRGGAAERGLEELARLPGVRLAAYYASEIGEIECKQSMSLSPEVRATATEIVASTTSALRGLATAFEHLSTTRWTPVKGWLYAGGDWVIGVSPCCWLLAHSGEAETNELHRAVMR
;
A
#
# COMPACT_ATOMS: atom_id res chain seq x y z
N MET A 1 -7.77 -24.14 1.32
CA MET A 1 -8.35 -22.87 1.82
C MET A 1 -7.31 -21.75 1.73
N ILE A 2 -7.71 -20.50 1.46
CA ILE A 2 -6.77 -19.36 1.29
C ILE A 2 -5.95 -19.13 2.55
N LEU A 3 -6.60 -19.11 3.73
CA LEU A 3 -5.93 -18.88 5.01
C LEU A 3 -4.81 -19.90 5.27
N GLU A 4 -5.03 -21.19 4.99
CA GLU A 4 -4.01 -22.24 5.17
C GLU A 4 -2.76 -22.01 4.33
N ARG A 5 -2.95 -21.63 3.07
CA ARG A 5 -1.84 -21.37 2.16
C ARG A 5 -1.10 -20.11 2.53
N THR A 6 -1.80 -19.09 3.01
CA THR A 6 -1.21 -17.79 3.34
C THR A 6 -0.47 -17.83 4.66
N ILE A 7 -1.01 -18.50 5.70
CA ILE A 7 -0.34 -18.61 7.01
C ILE A 7 0.98 -19.38 6.94
N GLY A 8 1.12 -20.30 5.98
CA GLY A 8 2.35 -21.06 5.75
C GLY A 8 3.48 -20.28 5.06
N LYS A 9 3.25 -19.05 4.60
CA LYS A 9 4.29 -18.23 3.99
C LYS A 9 5.26 -17.67 5.03
N ALA A 10 6.55 -17.55 4.65
CA ALA A 10 7.59 -17.03 5.52
C ALA A 10 7.24 -15.61 6.04
N GLY A 11 7.48 -15.38 7.32
CA GLY A 11 7.24 -14.12 8.00
C GLY A 11 5.77 -13.80 8.28
N THR A 12 4.82 -14.67 7.93
CA THR A 12 3.41 -14.44 8.23
C THR A 12 3.16 -14.57 9.72
N VAL A 13 2.62 -13.51 10.33
CA VAL A 13 2.23 -13.44 11.73
C VAL A 13 0.79 -13.92 11.90
N ALA A 14 -0.13 -13.33 11.14
CA ALA A 14 -1.56 -13.67 11.18
C ALA A 14 -2.22 -13.40 9.83
N VAL A 15 -3.30 -14.11 9.58
CA VAL A 15 -4.17 -13.94 8.41
C VAL A 15 -5.62 -14.01 8.84
N GLY A 16 -6.49 -13.25 8.22
CA GLY A 16 -7.91 -13.27 8.53
C GLY A 16 -8.79 -13.03 7.32
N GLU A 17 -10.02 -13.46 7.46
CA GLU A 17 -11.13 -13.23 6.55
C GLU A 17 -12.15 -12.34 7.23
N PHE A 18 -12.70 -11.36 6.52
CA PHE A 18 -13.62 -10.38 7.05
C PHE A 18 -14.74 -10.05 6.06
N THR A 19 -15.86 -9.60 6.61
CA THR A 19 -17.00 -9.13 5.81
C THR A 19 -16.78 -7.66 5.37
N PRO A 20 -17.51 -7.17 4.35
CA PRO A 20 -17.39 -5.78 3.91
C PRO A 20 -17.60 -4.72 5.01
N ASP A 21 -18.38 -5.04 6.04
CA ASP A 21 -18.61 -4.20 7.23
C ASP A 21 -17.56 -4.39 8.35
N GLY A 22 -16.50 -5.15 8.09
CA GLY A 22 -15.35 -5.31 8.98
C GLY A 22 -15.50 -6.37 10.07
N LYS A 23 -16.53 -7.21 10.01
CA LYS A 23 -16.65 -8.33 10.97
C LYS A 23 -15.67 -9.44 10.64
N LEU A 24 -14.94 -9.92 11.64
CA LEU A 24 -14.09 -11.09 11.52
C LEU A 24 -14.92 -12.34 11.24
N VAL A 25 -14.57 -13.07 10.17
CA VAL A 25 -15.18 -14.36 9.82
C VAL A 25 -14.34 -15.50 10.37
N ALA A 26 -13.04 -15.47 10.10
CA ALA A 26 -12.08 -16.47 10.56
C ALA A 26 -10.67 -15.87 10.59
N TYR A 27 -9.79 -16.42 11.43
CA TYR A 27 -8.38 -16.06 11.39
C TYR A 27 -7.48 -17.24 11.80
N LYS A 28 -6.21 -17.13 11.46
CA LYS A 28 -5.11 -18.00 11.89
C LYS A 28 -3.89 -17.17 12.21
N SER A 29 -3.09 -17.63 13.14
CA SER A 29 -1.83 -16.97 13.52
C SER A 29 -0.73 -17.97 13.81
N ASN A 30 0.51 -17.58 13.51
CA ASN A 30 1.74 -18.30 13.85
C ASN A 30 2.36 -17.79 15.15
N GLU A 31 1.89 -16.66 15.66
CA GLU A 31 2.37 -16.01 16.88
C GLU A 31 1.18 -15.74 17.82
N ALA A 32 1.47 -15.24 19.02
CA ALA A 32 0.43 -14.79 19.96
C ALA A 32 -0.34 -13.61 19.35
N PHE A 33 -1.52 -13.88 18.83
CA PHE A 33 -2.42 -12.91 18.20
C PHE A 33 -3.82 -13.16 18.69
N SER A 34 -4.34 -12.28 19.54
CA SER A 34 -5.62 -12.48 20.19
C SER A 34 -6.80 -12.34 19.22
N ASN A 35 -7.96 -12.89 19.60
CA ASN A 35 -9.20 -12.69 18.84
C ASN A 35 -9.58 -11.21 18.73
N ASP A 36 -9.33 -10.42 19.78
CA ASP A 36 -9.61 -8.97 19.77
C ASP A 36 -8.72 -8.24 18.76
N LEU A 37 -7.43 -8.59 18.67
CA LEU A 37 -6.53 -8.07 17.65
C LEU A 37 -6.97 -8.48 16.22
N ALA A 38 -7.47 -9.70 16.04
CA ALA A 38 -7.99 -10.16 14.77
C ALA A 38 -9.27 -9.40 14.35
N MET A 39 -10.17 -9.13 15.31
CA MET A 39 -11.33 -8.28 15.06
C MET A 39 -10.93 -6.85 14.70
N MET A 40 -10.00 -6.24 15.44
CA MET A 40 -9.49 -4.91 15.12
C MET A 40 -8.81 -4.86 13.76
N ALA A 41 -7.99 -5.86 13.41
CA ALA A 41 -7.36 -5.97 12.09
C ALA A 41 -8.40 -6.05 10.97
N SER A 42 -9.52 -6.75 11.19
CA SER A 42 -10.62 -6.86 10.23
C SER A 42 -11.36 -5.53 10.04
N GLN A 43 -11.65 -4.82 11.12
CA GLN A 43 -12.25 -3.48 11.08
C GLN A 43 -11.32 -2.47 10.40
N PHE A 44 -10.02 -2.52 10.72
CA PHE A 44 -9.00 -1.71 10.06
C PHE A 44 -8.95 -2.00 8.55
N ALA A 45 -8.90 -3.27 8.15
CA ALA A 45 -8.86 -3.68 6.76
C ALA A 45 -10.08 -3.18 5.96
N ALA A 46 -11.29 -3.30 6.54
CA ALA A 46 -12.52 -2.79 5.91
C ALA A 46 -12.50 -1.26 5.78
N THR A 47 -12.06 -0.55 6.82
CA THR A 47 -11.95 0.92 6.82
C THR A 47 -10.95 1.40 5.76
N VAL A 48 -9.76 0.80 5.72
CA VAL A 48 -8.72 1.12 4.72
C VAL A 48 -9.23 0.84 3.30
N ARG A 49 -9.88 -0.30 3.09
CA ARG A 49 -10.46 -0.64 1.79
C ARG A 49 -11.49 0.40 1.33
N MET A 50 -12.41 0.81 2.20
CA MET A 50 -13.42 1.83 1.90
C MET A 50 -12.75 3.17 1.56
N PHE A 51 -11.82 3.62 2.39
CA PHE A 51 -11.08 4.86 2.19
C PHE A 51 -10.31 4.86 0.85
N LEU A 52 -9.57 3.79 0.57
CA LEU A 52 -8.78 3.68 -0.67
C LEU A 52 -9.65 3.53 -1.91
N THR A 53 -10.83 2.89 -1.82
CA THR A 53 -11.79 2.85 -2.93
C THR A 53 -12.30 4.25 -3.27
N THR A 54 -12.58 5.07 -2.26
CA THR A 54 -12.99 6.47 -2.45
C THR A 54 -11.85 7.30 -3.06
N MET A 55 -10.64 7.15 -2.55
CA MET A 55 -9.44 7.79 -3.09
C MET A 55 -9.23 7.42 -4.57
N ALA A 56 -9.30 6.13 -4.89
CA ALA A 56 -9.11 5.62 -6.24
C ALA A 56 -10.20 6.12 -7.20
N ALA A 57 -11.45 6.24 -6.75
CA ALA A 57 -12.53 6.83 -7.55
C ALA A 57 -12.26 8.31 -7.85
N SER A 58 -11.81 9.09 -6.85
CA SER A 58 -11.43 10.49 -7.03
C SER A 58 -10.24 10.64 -7.99
N PHE A 59 -9.23 9.78 -7.82
CA PHE A 59 -8.06 9.77 -8.69
C PHE A 59 -8.43 9.38 -10.14
N SER A 60 -9.31 8.37 -10.31
CA SER A 60 -9.84 7.97 -11.63
C SER A 60 -10.58 9.10 -12.32
N HIS A 61 -11.41 9.82 -11.56
CA HIS A 61 -12.15 10.98 -12.10
C HIS A 61 -11.19 12.10 -12.54
N LEU A 62 -10.16 12.38 -11.76
CA LEU A 62 -9.15 13.40 -12.04
C LEU A 62 -8.31 13.07 -13.27
N THR A 63 -7.84 11.82 -13.37
CA THR A 63 -6.82 11.42 -14.36
C THR A 63 -7.41 10.74 -15.59
N GLY A 64 -8.67 10.30 -15.56
CA GLY A 64 -9.27 9.45 -16.57
C GLY A 64 -8.79 7.99 -16.56
N LEU A 65 -7.97 7.59 -15.58
CA LEU A 65 -7.41 6.24 -15.50
C LEU A 65 -8.32 5.31 -14.68
N PRO A 66 -8.59 4.08 -15.15
CA PRO A 66 -9.44 3.13 -14.42
C PRO A 66 -8.69 2.51 -13.23
N LEU A 67 -8.76 3.14 -12.06
CA LEU A 67 -8.21 2.66 -10.79
C LEU A 67 -9.22 1.85 -9.96
N VAL A 68 -10.44 1.71 -10.43
CA VAL A 68 -11.48 0.87 -9.84
C VAL A 68 -11.82 -0.27 -10.80
N PRO A 69 -12.24 -1.46 -10.32
CA PRO A 69 -12.47 -1.82 -8.92
C PRO A 69 -11.19 -2.05 -8.10
N TYR A 70 -11.30 -1.95 -6.76
CA TYR A 70 -10.24 -2.30 -5.81
C TYR A 70 -9.81 -3.76 -5.98
N GLN A 71 -8.50 -4.01 -6.08
CA GLN A 71 -7.93 -5.34 -6.20
C GLN A 71 -7.06 -5.71 -4.99
N GLY A 72 -6.40 -4.73 -4.37
CA GLY A 72 -5.58 -4.97 -3.20
C GLY A 72 -4.80 -3.75 -2.74
N PHE A 73 -4.24 -3.89 -1.55
CA PHE A 73 -3.45 -2.88 -0.89
C PHE A 73 -2.32 -3.52 -0.09
N ILE A 74 -1.16 -2.92 -0.12
CA ILE A 74 -0.02 -3.27 0.72
C ILE A 74 0.42 -2.02 1.46
N PHE A 75 0.61 -2.15 2.77
CA PHE A 75 1.14 -1.10 3.62
C PHE A 75 2.35 -1.63 4.37
N SER A 76 3.41 -0.86 4.46
CA SER A 76 4.58 -1.20 5.26
C SER A 76 5.00 -0.05 6.16
N GLY A 77 5.25 -0.38 7.41
CA GLY A 77 5.76 0.54 8.41
C GLY A 77 6.46 -0.21 9.53
N GLY A 78 7.41 0.43 10.18
CA GLY A 78 8.21 -0.23 11.21
C GLY A 78 8.79 -1.56 10.72
N ASP A 79 8.46 -2.65 11.43
CA ASP A 79 8.92 -4.00 11.12
C ASP A 79 7.85 -4.86 10.45
N MET A 80 6.67 -4.28 10.18
CA MET A 80 5.48 -4.99 9.74
C MET A 80 5.03 -4.54 8.35
N SER A 81 4.42 -5.47 7.64
CA SER A 81 3.64 -5.17 6.42
C SER A 81 2.26 -5.78 6.52
N SER A 82 1.26 -5.09 6.01
CA SER A 82 -0.11 -5.59 5.88
C SER A 82 -0.48 -5.70 4.42
N VAL A 83 -1.09 -6.80 4.05
CA VAL A 83 -1.65 -7.05 2.73
C VAL A 83 -3.15 -7.22 2.88
N ILE A 84 -3.93 -6.40 2.19
CA ILE A 84 -5.39 -6.46 2.21
C ILE A 84 -5.88 -6.71 0.79
N ARG A 85 -6.61 -7.79 0.60
CA ARG A 85 -7.23 -8.16 -0.68
C ARG A 85 -8.69 -8.49 -0.45
N GLN A 86 -9.59 -7.85 -1.19
CA GLN A 86 -11.03 -8.11 -1.12
C GLN A 86 -11.54 -8.29 0.33
N ASP A 87 -11.68 -9.52 0.78
CA ASP A 87 -12.22 -9.99 2.06
C ASP A 87 -11.16 -10.65 2.97
N HIS A 88 -9.87 -10.53 2.62
CA HIS A 88 -8.77 -11.13 3.38
C HIS A 88 -7.71 -10.09 3.75
N TRP A 89 -7.15 -10.26 4.95
CA TRP A 89 -5.94 -9.52 5.36
C TRP A 89 -4.85 -10.49 5.80
N ALA A 90 -3.61 -10.07 5.65
CA ALA A 90 -2.44 -10.74 6.18
C ALA A 90 -1.51 -9.70 6.83
N ILE A 91 -0.96 -10.05 7.98
CA ILE A 91 0.09 -9.30 8.67
C ILE A 91 1.36 -10.13 8.61
N VAL A 92 2.45 -9.52 8.15
CA VAL A 92 3.73 -10.20 7.95
C VAL A 92 4.88 -9.38 8.54
N ARG A 93 5.93 -10.05 9.03
CA ARG A 93 7.20 -9.40 9.37
C ARG A 93 7.92 -9.05 8.08
N THR A 94 8.14 -7.77 7.83
CA THR A 94 8.72 -7.28 6.57
C THR A 94 10.06 -7.95 6.28
N ALA A 95 10.95 -8.06 7.27
CA ALA A 95 12.30 -8.63 7.11
C ALA A 95 12.33 -10.14 6.79
N GLN A 96 11.23 -10.86 7.01
CA GLN A 96 11.13 -12.31 6.82
C GLN A 96 10.20 -12.69 5.65
N SER A 97 9.65 -11.71 4.95
CA SER A 97 8.67 -11.89 3.89
C SER A 97 9.23 -11.56 2.50
N GLU A 98 8.45 -11.85 1.48
CA GLU A 98 8.73 -11.44 0.10
C GLU A 98 8.78 -9.91 -0.10
N PHE A 99 8.34 -9.15 0.90
CA PHE A 99 8.34 -7.67 0.92
C PHE A 99 9.64 -7.07 1.45
N THR A 100 10.61 -7.87 1.82
CA THR A 100 11.92 -7.37 2.27
C THR A 100 12.57 -6.53 1.16
N PRO A 101 12.94 -5.26 1.43
CA PRO A 101 13.69 -4.46 0.48
C PRO A 101 15.02 -5.18 0.14
N ARG A 102 15.25 -5.43 -1.13
CA ARG A 102 16.53 -5.99 -1.59
C ARG A 102 17.49 -4.84 -1.80
N GLY A 103 18.39 -4.61 -0.85
CA GLY A 103 19.53 -3.68 -0.87
C GLY A 103 19.28 -2.33 -1.54
N GLY A 104 19.67 -1.23 -0.92
CA GLY A 104 19.82 0.05 -1.60
C GLY A 104 18.59 0.73 -2.21
N ALA A 105 17.37 0.28 -1.93
CA ALA A 105 16.16 0.96 -2.42
C ALA A 105 16.06 2.42 -1.92
N ALA A 106 16.79 2.76 -0.87
CA ALA A 106 16.90 4.12 -0.34
C ALA A 106 17.59 5.11 -1.31
N GLU A 107 18.30 4.61 -2.33
CA GLU A 107 19.11 5.43 -3.24
C GLU A 107 18.64 5.39 -4.70
N ARG A 108 17.51 4.72 -4.99
CA ARG A 108 17.00 4.74 -6.36
C ARG A 108 16.55 6.14 -6.71
N GLY A 109 17.24 6.70 -7.71
CA GLY A 109 16.86 7.98 -8.31
C GLY A 109 15.52 7.87 -9.05
N LEU A 110 14.88 9.01 -9.31
CA LEU A 110 13.62 9.09 -10.06
C LEU A 110 13.72 8.43 -11.45
N GLU A 111 14.86 8.53 -12.09
CA GLU A 111 15.16 7.89 -13.38
C GLU A 111 15.08 6.36 -13.29
N GLU A 112 15.57 5.78 -12.21
CA GLU A 112 15.54 4.33 -12.01
C GLU A 112 14.13 3.85 -11.75
N LEU A 113 13.35 4.57 -10.93
CA LEU A 113 11.94 4.28 -10.71
C LEU A 113 11.12 4.37 -12.00
N ALA A 114 11.38 5.38 -12.83
CA ALA A 114 10.68 5.58 -14.10
C ALA A 114 10.99 4.50 -15.15
N ARG A 115 12.10 3.75 -15.00
CA ARG A 115 12.49 2.64 -15.88
C ARG A 115 11.93 1.29 -15.48
N LEU A 116 11.29 1.18 -14.31
CA LEU A 116 10.67 -0.08 -13.90
C LEU A 116 9.57 -0.48 -14.89
N PRO A 117 9.41 -1.79 -15.16
CA PRO A 117 8.38 -2.29 -16.06
C PRO A 117 6.99 -1.76 -15.66
N GLY A 118 6.25 -1.28 -16.65
CA GLY A 118 4.89 -0.76 -16.47
C GLY A 118 4.80 0.63 -15.84
N VAL A 119 5.87 1.20 -15.29
CA VAL A 119 5.83 2.56 -14.70
C VAL A 119 5.62 3.60 -15.81
N ARG A 120 4.58 4.41 -15.65
CA ARG A 120 4.19 5.47 -16.57
C ARG A 120 4.46 6.86 -16.00
N LEU A 121 4.55 6.96 -14.70
CA LEU A 121 4.88 8.18 -13.99
C LEU A 121 5.63 7.84 -12.72
N ALA A 122 6.66 8.61 -12.38
CA ALA A 122 7.31 8.64 -11.09
C ALA A 122 7.58 10.10 -10.72
N ALA A 123 7.29 10.48 -9.48
CA ALA A 123 7.45 11.85 -9.01
C ALA A 123 8.02 11.89 -7.60
N TYR A 124 8.91 12.84 -7.34
CA TYR A 124 9.27 13.27 -6.00
C TYR A 124 8.28 14.32 -5.49
N TYR A 125 7.92 14.22 -4.24
CA TYR A 125 7.06 15.18 -3.57
C TYR A 125 7.50 15.43 -2.12
N ALA A 126 7.13 16.59 -1.61
CA ALA A 126 7.14 16.86 -0.19
C ALA A 126 5.75 17.31 0.24
N SER A 127 5.30 16.85 1.41
CA SER A 127 3.92 17.07 1.89
C SER A 127 3.54 18.56 1.98
N GLU A 128 4.52 19.43 2.17
CA GLU A 128 4.32 20.88 2.35
C GLU A 128 4.50 21.68 1.05
N ILE A 129 5.17 21.11 0.04
CA ILE A 129 5.58 21.81 -1.19
C ILE A 129 4.84 21.27 -2.40
N GLY A 130 4.36 20.01 -2.35
CA GLY A 130 3.77 19.32 -3.49
C GLY A 130 4.81 18.61 -4.37
N GLU A 131 4.55 18.50 -5.68
CA GLU A 131 5.46 17.88 -6.65
C GLU A 131 6.74 18.70 -6.81
N ILE A 132 7.89 18.03 -6.69
CA ILE A 132 9.23 18.64 -6.82
C ILE A 132 9.80 18.34 -8.21
N GLU A 133 9.75 17.08 -8.63
CA GLU A 133 10.29 16.59 -9.89
C GLU A 133 9.45 15.41 -10.38
N CYS A 134 9.23 15.32 -11.69
CA CYS A 134 8.46 14.25 -12.30
C CYS A 134 9.14 13.72 -13.57
N LYS A 135 9.11 12.40 -13.72
CA LYS A 135 9.40 11.67 -14.95
C LYS A 135 8.14 10.94 -15.38
N GLN A 136 7.70 11.18 -16.61
CA GLN A 136 6.50 10.54 -17.14
C GLN A 136 6.66 10.13 -18.60
N SER A 137 6.07 8.97 -18.94
CA SER A 137 5.88 8.50 -20.33
C SER A 137 4.42 8.61 -20.77
N MET A 138 3.54 9.06 -19.88
CA MET A 138 2.13 9.34 -20.15
C MET A 138 1.87 10.85 -20.10
N SER A 139 0.83 11.32 -20.77
CA SER A 139 0.51 12.75 -20.83
C SER A 139 -0.53 13.10 -19.76
N LEU A 140 -0.06 13.55 -18.59
CA LEU A 140 -0.87 14.23 -17.59
C LEU A 140 -0.46 15.70 -17.53
N SER A 141 -1.44 16.61 -17.46
CA SER A 141 -1.14 18.03 -17.31
C SER A 141 -0.49 18.33 -15.95
N PRO A 142 0.27 19.41 -15.82
CA PRO A 142 0.89 19.80 -14.53
C PRO A 142 -0.15 19.96 -13.42
N GLU A 143 -1.34 20.52 -13.72
CA GLU A 143 -2.41 20.73 -12.76
C GLU A 143 -2.97 19.39 -12.25
N VAL A 144 -3.20 18.43 -13.16
CA VAL A 144 -3.66 17.08 -12.82
C VAL A 144 -2.63 16.37 -11.95
N ARG A 145 -1.35 16.48 -12.27
CA ARG A 145 -0.27 15.88 -11.46
C ARG A 145 -0.18 16.52 -10.07
N ALA A 146 -0.27 17.84 -9.98
CA ALA A 146 -0.26 18.53 -8.69
C ALA A 146 -1.41 18.04 -7.79
N THR A 147 -2.64 18.00 -8.30
CA THR A 147 -3.79 17.50 -7.54
C THR A 147 -3.65 16.01 -7.20
N ALA A 148 -3.13 15.19 -8.10
CA ALA A 148 -2.84 13.78 -7.83
C ALA A 148 -1.82 13.63 -6.70
N THR A 149 -0.78 14.46 -6.68
CA THR A 149 0.23 14.49 -5.60
C THR A 149 -0.39 14.88 -4.26
N GLU A 150 -1.31 15.86 -4.23
CA GLU A 150 -2.04 16.24 -3.02
C GLU A 150 -2.92 15.07 -2.50
N ILE A 151 -3.60 14.34 -3.37
CA ILE A 151 -4.37 13.15 -3.00
C ILE A 151 -3.45 12.10 -2.37
N VAL A 152 -2.31 11.83 -2.98
CA VAL A 152 -1.30 10.88 -2.48
C VAL A 152 -0.76 11.31 -1.12
N ALA A 153 -0.41 12.58 -0.95
CA ALA A 153 0.11 13.13 0.31
C ALA A 153 -0.92 13.04 1.44
N SER A 154 -2.17 13.43 1.16
CA SER A 154 -3.28 13.35 2.12
C SER A 154 -3.58 11.91 2.52
N THR A 155 -3.58 10.99 1.55
CA THR A 155 -3.75 9.55 1.78
C THR A 155 -2.65 9.01 2.69
N THR A 156 -1.39 9.37 2.41
CA THR A 156 -0.24 8.95 3.21
C THR A 156 -0.34 9.48 4.65
N SER A 157 -0.79 10.71 4.83
CA SER A 157 -1.01 11.30 6.16
C SER A 157 -2.10 10.54 6.94
N ALA A 158 -3.22 10.22 6.31
CA ALA A 158 -4.30 9.43 6.93
C ALA A 158 -3.82 8.03 7.32
N LEU A 159 -3.11 7.33 6.43
CA LEU A 159 -2.55 6.00 6.70
C LEU A 159 -1.51 6.03 7.83
N ARG A 160 -0.73 7.11 7.96
CA ARG A 160 0.20 7.30 9.09
C ARG A 160 -0.56 7.40 10.41
N GLY A 161 -1.65 8.17 10.46
CA GLY A 161 -2.51 8.25 11.65
C GLY A 161 -3.09 6.89 12.04
N LEU A 162 -3.59 6.14 11.06
CA LEU A 162 -4.11 4.79 11.27
C LEU A 162 -3.03 3.80 11.74
N ALA A 163 -1.81 3.86 11.18
CA ALA A 163 -0.68 3.03 11.62
C ALA A 163 -0.30 3.31 13.07
N THR A 164 -0.24 4.58 13.48
CA THR A 164 0.03 4.97 14.86
C THR A 164 -1.05 4.44 15.81
N ALA A 165 -2.32 4.58 15.45
CA ALA A 165 -3.42 4.06 16.25
C ALA A 165 -3.34 2.52 16.39
N PHE A 166 -3.07 1.81 15.31
CA PHE A 166 -2.94 0.34 15.34
C PHE A 166 -1.71 -0.13 16.13
N GLU A 167 -0.60 0.63 16.08
CA GLU A 167 0.59 0.38 16.91
C GLU A 167 0.28 0.42 18.40
N HIS A 168 -0.47 1.42 18.85
CA HIS A 168 -0.90 1.52 20.26
C HIS A 168 -1.79 0.37 20.71
N LEU A 169 -2.62 -0.17 19.80
CA LEU A 169 -3.55 -1.25 20.12
C LEU A 169 -2.91 -2.64 20.02
N SER A 170 -1.97 -2.83 19.09
CA SER A 170 -1.41 -4.14 18.77
C SER A 170 -0.08 -4.45 19.42
N THR A 171 0.56 -3.47 20.07
CA THR A 171 1.95 -3.56 20.60
C THR A 171 3.00 -3.92 19.52
N THR A 172 2.62 -3.92 18.25
CA THR A 172 3.50 -4.17 17.10
C THR A 172 3.94 -2.85 16.48
N ARG A 173 5.14 -2.83 15.92
CA ARG A 173 5.78 -1.62 15.44
C ARG A 173 5.38 -1.34 13.98
N TRP A 174 4.54 -0.32 13.78
CA TRP A 174 4.00 0.11 12.47
C TRP A 174 4.54 1.44 11.98
N THR A 175 5.27 2.15 12.83
CA THR A 175 5.91 3.43 12.50
C THR A 175 7.44 3.31 12.51
N PRO A 176 8.17 4.11 11.70
CA PRO A 176 7.66 5.03 10.69
C PRO A 176 7.03 4.31 9.49
N VAL A 177 6.11 4.99 8.81
CA VAL A 177 5.55 4.51 7.54
C VAL A 177 6.66 4.48 6.50
N LYS A 178 6.86 3.30 5.91
CA LYS A 178 7.85 3.08 4.85
C LYS A 178 7.27 3.27 3.46
N GLY A 179 5.97 3.01 3.33
CA GLY A 179 5.25 3.22 2.09
C GLY A 179 3.99 2.37 1.98
N TRP A 180 3.30 2.53 0.87
CA TRP A 180 2.10 1.77 0.55
C TRP A 180 1.95 1.57 -0.95
N LEU A 181 1.15 0.58 -1.32
CA LEU A 181 0.82 0.28 -2.69
C LEU A 181 -0.66 -0.05 -2.80
N TYR A 182 -1.34 0.60 -3.72
CA TYR A 182 -2.72 0.35 -4.09
C TYR A 182 -2.76 -0.27 -5.48
N ALA A 183 -3.55 -1.32 -5.66
CA ALA A 183 -3.87 -1.90 -6.96
C ALA A 183 -5.38 -1.86 -7.21
N GLY A 184 -5.79 -1.38 -8.37
CA GLY A 184 -7.18 -1.32 -8.79
C GLY A 184 -7.33 -1.10 -10.28
N GLY A 185 -8.36 -1.68 -10.89
CA GLY A 185 -8.51 -1.69 -12.34
C GLY A 185 -7.24 -2.18 -13.02
N ASP A 186 -6.73 -1.41 -13.97
CA ASP A 186 -5.51 -1.72 -14.72
C ASP A 186 -4.27 -0.98 -14.18
N TRP A 187 -4.36 -0.37 -12.99
CA TRP A 187 -3.32 0.51 -12.49
C TRP A 187 -2.89 0.20 -11.06
N VAL A 188 -1.65 0.57 -10.78
CA VAL A 188 -1.03 0.48 -9.46
C VAL A 188 -0.46 1.85 -9.09
N ILE A 189 -0.78 2.32 -7.88
CA ILE A 189 -0.13 3.47 -7.26
C ILE A 189 0.82 2.94 -6.19
N GLY A 190 2.09 3.29 -6.27
CA GLY A 190 3.09 2.99 -5.25
C GLY A 190 3.60 4.29 -4.63
N VAL A 191 3.71 4.33 -3.31
CA VAL A 191 4.07 5.55 -2.57
C VAL A 191 5.08 5.24 -1.47
N SER A 192 6.11 6.05 -1.40
CA SER A 192 7.06 6.16 -0.29
C SER A 192 6.91 7.52 0.40
N PRO A 193 7.64 7.78 1.50
CA PRO A 193 7.56 9.07 2.16
C PRO A 193 7.91 10.30 1.30
N CYS A 194 8.62 10.12 0.20
CA CYS A 194 9.09 11.24 -0.62
C CYS A 194 8.88 11.04 -2.13
N CYS A 195 8.39 9.89 -2.56
CA CYS A 195 8.08 9.66 -3.97
C CYS A 195 6.81 8.86 -4.16
N TRP A 196 6.17 9.03 -5.30
CA TRP A 196 5.09 8.17 -5.74
C TRP A 196 5.27 7.78 -7.20
N LEU A 197 4.67 6.67 -7.57
CA LEU A 197 4.66 6.19 -8.95
C LEU A 197 3.28 5.69 -9.34
N LEU A 198 3.04 5.69 -10.65
CA LEU A 198 1.87 5.14 -11.30
C LEU A 198 2.32 4.13 -12.35
N ALA A 199 1.83 2.90 -12.26
CA ALA A 199 2.21 1.82 -13.16
C ALA A 199 0.99 1.08 -13.72
N HIS A 200 1.11 0.56 -14.95
CA HIS A 200 0.10 -0.32 -15.55
C HIS A 200 0.28 -1.74 -15.01
N SER A 201 -0.76 -2.29 -14.39
CA SER A 201 -0.70 -3.57 -13.66
C SER A 201 -0.40 -4.79 -14.55
N GLY A 202 -0.78 -4.73 -15.83
CA GLY A 202 -0.50 -5.80 -16.80
C GLY A 202 0.98 -5.92 -17.21
N GLU A 203 1.80 -4.90 -16.92
CA GLU A 203 3.22 -4.86 -17.27
C GLU A 203 4.14 -4.84 -16.05
N ALA A 204 3.60 -4.54 -14.88
CA ALA A 204 4.34 -4.33 -13.65
C ALA A 204 4.18 -5.50 -12.67
N GLU A 205 5.28 -5.93 -12.06
CA GLU A 205 5.23 -6.83 -10.91
C GLU A 205 4.97 -6.06 -9.61
N THR A 206 3.83 -6.33 -8.97
CA THR A 206 3.40 -5.67 -7.73
C THR A 206 4.45 -5.75 -6.61
N ASN A 207 5.10 -6.92 -6.45
CA ASN A 207 6.14 -7.10 -5.42
C ASN A 207 7.42 -6.33 -5.76
N GLU A 208 7.75 -6.16 -7.04
CA GLU A 208 8.89 -5.35 -7.46
C GLU A 208 8.63 -3.87 -7.22
N LEU A 209 7.46 -3.36 -7.60
CA LEU A 209 7.05 -1.99 -7.30
C LEU A 209 7.02 -1.72 -5.79
N HIS A 210 6.48 -2.64 -5.00
CA HIS A 210 6.47 -2.51 -3.55
C HIS A 210 7.89 -2.36 -3.00
N ARG A 211 8.81 -3.27 -3.37
CA ARG A 211 10.21 -3.17 -2.95
C ARG A 211 10.93 -1.92 -3.42
N ALA A 212 10.52 -1.38 -4.57
CA ALA A 212 11.12 -0.17 -5.13
C ALA A 212 10.70 1.10 -4.38
N VAL A 213 9.45 1.16 -3.88
CA VAL A 213 8.96 2.33 -3.14
C VAL A 213 9.19 2.23 -1.62
N MET A 214 9.44 1.04 -1.07
CA MET A 214 9.75 0.88 0.36
C MET A 214 11.18 1.30 0.67
N ARG A 215 11.33 2.20 1.62
CA ARG A 215 12.60 2.73 2.12
C ARG A 215 12.85 2.38 3.58
#